data_d7d942cb80f1dc1f988ce80b05040527
#
_entry.id   d7d942cb80f1dc1f988ce80b05040527
#
_cell.length_a   1.000
_cell.length_b   1.000
_cell.length_c   1.000
_cell.angle_alpha   90.00
_cell.angle_beta   90.00
_cell.angle_gamma   90.00
#
_symmetry.space_group_name_H-M   'P 1'
#
loop_
_entity.id
_entity.type
_entity.pdbx_description
1 polymer ?
#
loop_
_entity_poly.entity_id
_entity_poly.type
_entity_poly.pdbx_seq_one_letter_code
_entity_poly.pdbx_strand_id
1 'polypeptide(L)'
;MPTLLAPLNKLSSDVRRAALLNIPVTARTISVVLTRTRDIDMTVRRLVYGSVLLTHAELPDDAMPGAAHPRALTIAQREQIVRHGLGDREPAVRAAAGKLIGAWVDAVSVGTKKGAVFEDLLAFLGTFDLRESAVVEDALLSVFVTRVDVFDALEFDGAHLSS
;
A
#
# COMPACT_ATOMS: atom_id res chain seq x y z
N MET A 1 -3.26 -6.12 -29.87
CA MET A 1 -3.89 -5.02 -29.14
C MET A 1 -2.87 -3.97 -28.79
N PRO A 2 -3.13 -2.72 -29.08
CA PRO A 2 -2.26 -1.68 -28.54
C PRO A 2 -2.25 -1.79 -27.01
N THR A 3 -1.09 -1.72 -26.45
CA THR A 3 -0.96 -1.69 -25.00
C THR A 3 -1.75 -0.51 -24.45
N LEU A 4 -2.60 -0.73 -23.45
CA LEU A 4 -3.37 0.31 -22.75
C LEU A 4 -2.47 1.43 -22.21
N LEU A 5 -1.17 1.19 -22.09
CA LEU A 5 -0.16 2.12 -21.58
C LEU A 5 0.18 3.24 -22.56
N ALA A 6 0.36 2.94 -23.86
CA ALA A 6 0.76 3.94 -24.84
C ALA A 6 -0.34 4.99 -25.09
N PRO A 7 -1.64 4.62 -25.22
CA PRO A 7 -2.72 5.62 -25.28
C PRO A 7 -2.86 6.45 -24.00
N LEU A 8 -2.72 5.84 -22.82
CA LEU A 8 -2.87 6.55 -21.54
C LEU A 8 -1.85 7.67 -21.37
N ASN A 9 -0.60 7.47 -21.80
CA ASN A 9 0.45 8.47 -21.69
C ASN A 9 0.20 9.71 -22.58
N LYS A 10 -0.61 9.57 -23.65
CA LYS A 10 -0.94 10.67 -24.57
C LYS A 10 -2.25 11.38 -24.22
N LEU A 11 -3.05 10.83 -23.30
CA LEU A 11 -4.32 11.40 -22.89
C LEU A 11 -4.11 12.53 -21.87
N SER A 12 -5.09 13.43 -21.77
CA SER A 12 -5.09 14.44 -20.73
C SER A 12 -5.15 13.80 -19.33
N SER A 13 -4.72 14.55 -18.31
CA SER A 13 -4.76 14.08 -16.93
C SER A 13 -6.18 13.72 -16.46
N ASP A 14 -7.19 14.45 -16.93
CA ASP A 14 -8.60 14.15 -16.61
C ASP A 14 -9.04 12.79 -17.14
N VAL A 15 -8.66 12.46 -18.38
CA VAL A 15 -8.97 11.16 -19.00
C VAL A 15 -8.19 10.06 -18.30
N ARG A 16 -6.91 10.28 -17.96
CA ARG A 16 -6.12 9.29 -17.23
C ARG A 16 -6.71 9.01 -15.85
N ARG A 17 -7.18 10.04 -15.13
CA ARG A 17 -7.89 9.88 -13.85
C ARG A 17 -9.16 9.06 -14.00
N ALA A 18 -9.97 9.39 -14.99
CA ALA A 18 -11.21 8.64 -15.27
C ALA A 18 -10.92 7.18 -15.59
N ALA A 19 -9.93 6.91 -16.44
CA ALA A 19 -9.52 5.55 -16.76
C ALA A 19 -9.03 4.78 -15.52
N LEU A 20 -8.22 5.41 -14.70
CA LEU A 20 -7.68 4.81 -13.47
C LEU A 20 -8.79 4.45 -12.47
N LEU A 21 -9.77 5.32 -12.29
CA LEU A 21 -10.87 5.11 -11.36
C LEU A 21 -11.90 4.08 -11.85
N ASN A 22 -11.91 3.78 -13.14
CA ASN A 22 -12.88 2.86 -13.74
C ASN A 22 -12.27 1.52 -14.20
N ILE A 23 -10.96 1.37 -14.15
CA ILE A 23 -10.33 0.11 -14.51
C ILE A 23 -10.68 -0.97 -13.48
N PRO A 24 -11.10 -2.16 -13.89
CA PRO A 24 -11.23 -3.27 -12.94
C PRO A 24 -9.87 -3.63 -12.35
N VAL A 25 -9.75 -3.64 -11.03
CA VAL A 25 -8.49 -3.95 -10.34
C VAL A 25 -8.43 -5.45 -10.07
N THR A 26 -7.59 -6.12 -10.83
CA THR A 26 -7.41 -7.58 -10.80
C THR A 26 -5.92 -7.90 -10.82
N ALA A 27 -5.57 -9.17 -10.64
CA ALA A 27 -4.19 -9.63 -10.77
C ALA A 27 -3.60 -9.34 -12.16
N ARG A 28 -4.43 -9.19 -13.19
CA ARG A 28 -3.99 -8.88 -14.57
C ARG A 28 -3.77 -7.38 -14.80
N THR A 29 -4.54 -6.53 -14.13
CA THR A 29 -4.51 -5.08 -14.35
C THR A 29 -3.67 -4.34 -13.32
N ILE A 30 -3.28 -4.97 -12.24
CA ILE A 30 -2.52 -4.33 -11.17
C ILE A 30 -1.21 -3.70 -11.67
N SER A 31 -0.52 -4.35 -12.59
CA SER A 31 0.71 -3.82 -13.17
C SER A 31 0.46 -2.53 -13.97
N VAL A 32 -0.67 -2.43 -14.64
CA VAL A 32 -1.09 -1.21 -15.35
C VAL A 32 -1.38 -0.08 -14.36
N VAL A 33 -2.09 -0.38 -13.29
CA VAL A 33 -2.34 0.59 -12.21
C VAL A 33 -1.02 1.12 -11.64
N LEU A 34 -0.07 0.23 -11.37
CA LEU A 34 1.23 0.60 -10.78
C LEU A 34 2.09 1.45 -11.71
N THR A 35 1.87 1.42 -13.03
CA THR A 35 2.57 2.35 -13.92
C THR A 35 2.20 3.81 -13.64
N ARG A 36 1.05 4.07 -13.07
CA ARG A 36 0.59 5.42 -12.75
C ARG A 36 1.23 5.99 -11.48
N THR A 37 2.00 5.22 -10.74
CA THR A 37 2.82 5.75 -9.64
C THR A 37 3.88 6.73 -10.12
N ARG A 38 4.19 6.72 -11.41
CA ARG A 38 5.14 7.62 -12.09
C ARG A 38 4.45 8.63 -13.02
N ASP A 39 3.15 8.79 -12.92
CA ASP A 39 2.42 9.75 -13.74
C ASP A 39 2.95 11.18 -13.50
N ILE A 40 2.96 12.00 -14.54
CA ILE A 40 3.39 13.38 -14.43
C ILE A 40 2.43 14.24 -13.59
N ASP A 41 1.16 13.85 -13.53
CA ASP A 41 0.12 14.54 -12.75
C ASP A 41 0.10 14.02 -11.31
N MET A 42 0.28 14.91 -10.35
CA MET A 42 0.28 14.61 -8.92
C MET A 42 -1.05 13.99 -8.45
N THR A 43 -2.16 14.46 -8.99
CA THR A 43 -3.49 13.95 -8.64
C THR A 43 -3.65 12.50 -9.08
N VAL A 44 -3.16 12.15 -10.28
CA VAL A 44 -3.16 10.75 -10.75
C VAL A 44 -2.32 9.89 -9.81
N ARG A 45 -1.10 10.33 -9.46
CA ARG A 45 -0.24 9.57 -8.54
C ARG A 45 -0.91 9.35 -7.18
N ARG A 46 -1.54 10.39 -6.63
CA ARG A 46 -2.26 10.30 -5.33
C ARG A 46 -3.42 9.31 -5.38
N LEU A 47 -4.18 9.31 -6.48
CA LEU A 47 -5.32 8.41 -6.65
C LEU A 47 -4.92 6.94 -6.72
N VAL A 48 -3.74 6.63 -7.23
CA VAL A 48 -3.24 5.24 -7.23
C VAL A 48 -3.25 4.68 -5.81
N TYR A 49 -2.70 5.39 -4.86
CA TYR A 49 -2.58 4.93 -3.47
C TYR A 49 -3.87 5.12 -2.68
N GLY A 50 -4.40 6.33 -2.69
CA GLY A 50 -5.48 6.75 -1.79
C GLY A 50 -6.86 6.28 -2.19
N SER A 51 -7.06 5.90 -3.45
CA SER A 51 -8.36 5.45 -3.95
C SER A 51 -8.29 4.04 -4.53
N VAL A 52 -7.47 3.84 -5.55
CA VAL A 52 -7.48 2.57 -6.30
C VAL A 52 -6.92 1.43 -5.47
N LEU A 53 -5.70 1.55 -4.98
CA LEU A 53 -5.07 0.48 -4.21
C LEU A 53 -5.70 0.31 -2.83
N LEU A 54 -6.02 1.41 -2.15
CA LEU A 54 -6.61 1.34 -0.82
C LEU A 54 -7.95 0.60 -0.81
N THR A 55 -8.81 0.89 -1.79
CA THR A 55 -10.12 0.24 -1.90
C THR A 55 -10.01 -1.29 -2.11
N HIS A 56 -8.94 -1.75 -2.74
CA HIS A 56 -8.71 -3.16 -3.06
C HIS A 56 -7.69 -3.84 -2.14
N ALA A 57 -7.27 -3.16 -1.07
CA ALA A 57 -6.31 -3.71 -0.10
C ALA A 57 -6.99 -4.55 0.98
N GLU A 58 -8.26 -4.31 1.25
CA GLU A 58 -9.00 -4.99 2.30
C GLU A 58 -9.51 -6.36 1.86
N LEU A 59 -9.70 -7.25 2.85
CA LEU A 59 -10.44 -8.49 2.70
C LEU A 59 -11.90 -8.21 3.06
N PRO A 60 -12.84 -8.29 2.12
CA PRO A 60 -14.25 -8.41 2.49
C PRO A 60 -14.45 -9.72 3.27
N ASP A 61 -15.35 -9.71 4.25
CA ASP A 61 -15.55 -10.76 5.25
C ASP A 61 -15.70 -12.21 4.69
N ASP A 62 -15.99 -12.37 3.41
CA ASP A 62 -16.24 -13.70 2.79
C ASP A 62 -15.53 -13.90 1.44
N ALA A 63 -14.52 -13.11 1.10
CA ALA A 63 -13.99 -13.11 -0.25
C ALA A 63 -12.48 -13.35 -0.31
N MET A 64 -12.03 -13.71 -1.50
CA MET A 64 -10.62 -13.74 -1.86
C MET A 64 -9.98 -12.37 -1.62
N PRO A 65 -8.68 -12.31 -1.24
CA PRO A 65 -7.98 -11.05 -1.08
C PRO A 65 -8.14 -10.17 -2.31
N GLY A 66 -8.42 -8.87 -2.12
CA GLY A 66 -8.39 -7.89 -3.20
C GLY A 66 -7.02 -7.86 -3.87
N ALA A 67 -6.97 -7.42 -5.12
CA ALA A 67 -5.74 -7.45 -5.92
C ALA A 67 -4.60 -6.59 -5.34
N ALA A 68 -4.93 -5.61 -4.50
CA ALA A 68 -3.97 -4.75 -3.80
C ALA A 68 -3.74 -5.17 -2.33
N HIS A 69 -4.27 -6.29 -1.92
CA HIS A 69 -3.96 -6.89 -0.61
C HIS A 69 -2.47 -7.27 -0.58
N PRO A 70 -1.76 -7.02 0.53
CA PRO A 70 -0.31 -7.27 0.58
C PRO A 70 0.08 -8.71 0.24
N ARG A 71 -0.77 -9.69 0.53
CA ARG A 71 -0.51 -11.09 0.17
C ARG A 71 -0.86 -11.43 -1.28
N ALA A 72 -1.65 -10.62 -1.95
CA ALA A 72 -1.96 -10.78 -3.38
C ALA A 72 -0.90 -10.14 -4.28
N LEU A 73 -0.21 -9.12 -3.78
CA LEU A 73 0.87 -8.45 -4.49
C LEU A 73 2.16 -9.28 -4.43
N THR A 74 2.99 -9.17 -5.45
CA THR A 74 4.35 -9.71 -5.41
C THR A 74 5.23 -8.85 -4.50
N ILE A 75 6.35 -9.41 -4.04
CA ILE A 75 7.34 -8.66 -3.25
C ILE A 75 7.80 -7.42 -4.04
N ALA A 76 8.09 -7.56 -5.33
CA ALA A 76 8.52 -6.45 -6.17
C ALA A 76 7.46 -5.35 -6.27
N GLN A 77 6.18 -5.71 -6.35
CA GLN A 77 5.08 -4.75 -6.37
C GLN A 77 4.94 -4.02 -5.04
N ARG A 78 5.04 -4.72 -3.91
CA ARG A 78 5.03 -4.09 -2.59
C ARG A 78 6.18 -3.11 -2.42
N GLU A 79 7.38 -3.50 -2.80
CA GLU A 79 8.55 -2.63 -2.76
C GLU A 79 8.41 -1.40 -3.66
N GLN A 80 7.88 -1.57 -4.86
CA GLN A 80 7.59 -0.46 -5.76
C GLN A 80 6.63 0.54 -5.14
N ILE A 81 5.56 0.07 -4.52
CA ILE A 81 4.58 0.92 -3.83
C ILE A 81 5.24 1.72 -2.72
N VAL A 82 6.05 1.06 -1.89
CA VAL A 82 6.78 1.75 -0.80
C VAL A 82 7.75 2.78 -1.35
N ARG A 83 8.61 2.40 -2.29
CA ARG A 83 9.64 3.30 -2.84
C ARG A 83 9.04 4.48 -3.58
N HIS A 84 8.09 4.23 -4.50
CA HIS A 84 7.48 5.30 -5.29
C HIS A 84 6.53 6.15 -4.47
N GLY A 85 5.80 5.55 -3.53
CA GLY A 85 4.83 6.25 -2.72
C GLY A 85 5.48 7.13 -1.64
N LEU A 86 6.31 6.53 -0.80
CA LEU A 86 6.99 7.26 0.28
C LEU A 86 8.13 8.16 -0.23
N GLY A 87 8.68 7.84 -1.40
CA GLY A 87 9.70 8.63 -2.06
C GLY A 87 9.16 9.71 -3.00
N ASP A 88 7.85 9.87 -3.13
CA ASP A 88 7.27 10.89 -4.00
C ASP A 88 7.61 12.30 -3.50
N ARG A 89 7.86 13.20 -4.44
CA ARG A 89 8.19 14.61 -4.14
C ARG A 89 7.03 15.38 -3.51
N GLU A 90 5.78 14.93 -3.74
CA GLU A 90 4.59 15.64 -3.26
C GLU A 90 4.13 15.08 -1.91
N PRO A 91 3.99 15.94 -0.88
CA PRO A 91 3.53 15.48 0.45
C PRO A 91 2.17 14.79 0.42
N ALA A 92 1.24 15.23 -0.42
CA ALA A 92 -0.09 14.63 -0.54
C ALA A 92 -0.02 13.18 -1.07
N VAL A 93 0.91 12.90 -1.98
CA VAL A 93 1.14 11.55 -2.51
C VAL A 93 1.76 10.67 -1.43
N ARG A 94 2.79 11.16 -0.74
CA ARG A 94 3.41 10.43 0.38
C ARG A 94 2.39 10.08 1.46
N ALA A 95 1.51 11.01 1.81
CA ALA A 95 0.45 10.79 2.80
C ALA A 95 -0.52 9.69 2.36
N ALA A 96 -0.94 9.70 1.10
CA ALA A 96 -1.82 8.67 0.54
C ALA A 96 -1.15 7.29 0.54
N ALA A 97 0.11 7.21 0.17
CA ALA A 97 0.89 5.97 0.23
C ALA A 97 1.05 5.48 1.67
N GLY A 98 1.34 6.37 2.60
CA GLY A 98 1.44 6.03 4.02
C GLY A 98 0.15 5.45 4.58
N LYS A 99 -0.98 6.00 4.21
CA LYS A 99 -2.30 5.49 4.59
C LYS A 99 -2.55 4.08 4.06
N LEU A 100 -2.18 3.81 2.80
CA LEU A 100 -2.27 2.48 2.22
C LEU A 100 -1.40 1.48 2.97
N ILE A 101 -0.14 1.81 3.22
CA ILE A 101 0.80 0.94 3.92
C ILE A 101 0.32 0.68 5.36
N GLY A 102 -0.22 1.69 6.02
CA GLY A 102 -0.84 1.54 7.34
C GLY A 102 -2.03 0.58 7.34
N ALA A 103 -2.87 0.62 6.29
CA ALA A 103 -3.99 -0.29 6.12
C ALA A 103 -3.54 -1.75 5.89
N TRP A 104 -2.36 -1.96 5.31
CA TRP A 104 -1.81 -3.31 5.12
C TRP A 104 -1.56 -4.05 6.42
N VAL A 105 -1.26 -3.33 7.50
CA VAL A 105 -1.08 -3.95 8.83
C VAL A 105 -2.38 -4.64 9.27
N ASP A 106 -3.51 -3.97 9.11
CA ASP A 106 -4.80 -4.57 9.41
C ASP A 106 -5.17 -5.71 8.44
N ALA A 107 -4.84 -5.53 7.17
CA ALA A 107 -5.15 -6.53 6.13
C ALA A 107 -4.47 -7.89 6.39
N VAL A 108 -3.25 -7.89 6.93
CA VAL A 108 -2.52 -9.14 7.25
C VAL A 108 -2.91 -9.72 8.61
N SER A 109 -3.58 -8.96 9.45
CA SER A 109 -3.96 -9.38 10.81
C SER A 109 -5.24 -10.24 10.87
N VAL A 110 -5.85 -10.54 9.74
CA VAL A 110 -7.08 -11.32 9.67
C VAL A 110 -6.85 -12.72 10.27
N GLY A 111 -7.66 -13.07 11.27
CA GLY A 111 -7.58 -14.34 11.97
C GLY A 111 -6.68 -14.32 13.20
N THR A 112 -6.02 -13.23 13.51
CA THR A 112 -5.24 -13.09 14.74
C THR A 112 -6.14 -12.65 15.91
N LYS A 113 -5.67 -12.88 17.14
CA LYS A 113 -6.39 -12.41 18.33
C LYS A 113 -6.35 -10.88 18.38
N LYS A 114 -7.48 -10.29 18.68
CA LYS A 114 -7.58 -8.84 18.91
C LYS A 114 -6.57 -8.43 19.99
N GLY A 115 -5.65 -7.53 19.66
CA GLY A 115 -4.60 -7.08 20.58
C GLY A 115 -3.22 -7.68 20.35
N ALA A 116 -3.05 -8.58 19.37
CA ALA A 116 -1.76 -9.15 19.00
C ALA A 116 -0.98 -8.23 18.04
N VAL A 117 -0.76 -6.98 18.45
CA VAL A 117 -0.17 -5.93 17.61
C VAL A 117 1.24 -6.28 17.15
N PHE A 118 2.03 -6.88 18.03
CA PHE A 118 3.39 -7.28 17.70
C PHE A 118 3.42 -8.37 16.61
N GLU A 119 2.55 -9.37 16.74
CA GLU A 119 2.43 -10.45 15.76
C GLU A 119 1.92 -9.92 14.42
N ASP A 120 0.97 -8.99 14.44
CA ASP A 120 0.45 -8.35 13.24
C ASP A 120 1.54 -7.57 12.51
N LEU A 121 2.36 -6.85 13.26
CA LEU A 121 3.49 -6.12 12.72
C LEU A 121 4.55 -7.06 12.14
N LEU A 122 4.83 -8.17 12.80
CA LEU A 122 5.75 -9.20 12.27
C LEU A 122 5.20 -9.82 10.99
N ALA A 123 3.90 -10.11 10.93
CA ALA A 123 3.25 -10.62 9.73
C ALA A 123 3.34 -9.61 8.58
N PHE A 124 3.14 -8.33 8.87
CA PHE A 124 3.32 -7.25 7.90
C PHE A 124 4.76 -7.20 7.36
N LEU A 125 5.75 -7.20 8.24
CA LEU A 125 7.16 -7.19 7.86
C LEU A 125 7.55 -8.44 7.05
N GLY A 126 6.95 -9.58 7.37
CA GLY A 126 7.15 -10.84 6.65
C GLY A 126 6.66 -10.82 5.21
N THR A 127 5.88 -9.80 4.79
CA THR A 127 5.48 -9.64 3.38
C THR A 127 6.58 -9.03 2.51
N PHE A 128 7.66 -8.53 3.10
CA PHE A 128 8.80 -7.91 2.40
C PHE A 128 10.03 -8.82 2.39
N ASP A 129 10.95 -8.54 1.49
CA ASP A 129 12.29 -9.11 1.56
C ASP A 129 13.10 -8.35 2.62
N LEU A 130 13.34 -8.98 3.75
CA LEU A 130 14.04 -8.36 4.88
C LEU A 130 15.49 -7.98 4.56
N ARG A 131 16.05 -8.50 3.47
CA ARG A 131 17.37 -8.10 2.97
C ARG A 131 17.37 -6.70 2.37
N GLU A 132 16.21 -6.23 1.91
CA GLU A 132 15.98 -4.86 1.43
C GLU A 132 15.66 -3.94 2.61
N SER A 133 16.61 -3.80 3.52
CA SER A 133 16.42 -3.12 4.81
C SER A 133 15.87 -1.69 4.69
N ALA A 134 16.33 -0.93 3.68
CA ALA A 134 15.88 0.45 3.50
C ALA A 134 14.37 0.53 3.20
N VAL A 135 13.84 -0.37 2.37
CA VAL A 135 12.41 -0.45 2.06
C VAL A 135 11.62 -0.83 3.31
N VAL A 136 12.10 -1.83 4.03
CA VAL A 136 11.45 -2.30 5.27
C VAL A 136 11.43 -1.21 6.33
N GLU A 137 12.53 -0.49 6.51
CA GLU A 137 12.62 0.64 7.44
C GLU A 137 11.64 1.76 7.07
N ASP A 138 11.60 2.14 5.79
CA ASP A 138 10.69 3.18 5.31
C ASP A 138 9.23 2.78 5.53
N ALA A 139 8.88 1.53 5.25
CA ALA A 139 7.54 1.00 5.48
C ALA A 139 7.19 1.02 6.98
N LEU A 140 8.09 0.58 7.83
CA LEU A 140 7.89 0.53 9.28
C LEU A 140 7.74 1.93 9.87
N LEU A 141 8.60 2.86 9.50
CA LEU A 141 8.51 4.26 9.96
C LEU A 141 7.20 4.90 9.50
N SER A 142 6.78 4.61 8.27
CA SER A 142 5.50 5.09 7.76
C SER A 142 4.32 4.55 8.57
N VAL A 143 4.34 3.28 8.95
CA VAL A 143 3.31 2.70 9.83
C VAL A 143 3.26 3.43 11.17
N PHE A 144 4.39 3.70 11.79
CA PHE A 144 4.43 4.40 13.08
C PHE A 144 3.90 5.83 13.00
N VAL A 145 4.11 6.51 11.88
CA VAL A 145 3.59 7.87 11.67
C VAL A 145 2.09 7.87 11.38
N THR A 146 1.61 6.95 10.55
CA THR A 146 0.21 6.90 10.13
C THR A 146 -0.69 6.14 11.09
N ARG A 147 -0.13 5.20 11.84
CA ARG A 147 -0.82 4.33 12.77
C ARG A 147 -0.27 4.52 14.18
N VAL A 148 -0.58 5.68 14.77
CA VAL A 148 -0.21 6.01 16.16
C VAL A 148 -0.74 4.97 17.15
N ASP A 149 -1.92 4.39 16.86
CA ASP A 149 -2.51 3.31 17.64
C ASP A 149 -1.60 2.08 17.72
N VAL A 150 -0.95 1.71 16.61
CA VAL A 150 0.01 0.59 16.56
C VAL A 150 1.26 0.93 17.39
N PHE A 151 1.79 2.11 17.20
CA PHE A 151 2.97 2.58 17.93
C PHE A 151 2.72 2.61 19.45
N ASP A 152 1.62 3.21 19.87
CA ASP A 152 1.25 3.30 21.29
C ASP A 152 1.04 1.91 21.91
N ALA A 153 0.43 1.00 21.20
CA ALA A 153 0.25 -0.38 21.66
C ALA A 153 1.57 -1.10 21.86
N LEU A 154 2.56 -0.89 20.98
CA LEU A 154 3.90 -1.46 21.11
C LEU A 154 4.66 -0.88 22.30
N GLU A 155 4.54 0.42 22.56
CA GLU A 155 5.16 1.05 23.75
C GLU A 155 4.58 0.46 25.03
N PHE A 156 3.27 0.26 25.09
CA PHE A 156 2.60 -0.34 26.24
C PHE A 156 3.07 -1.78 26.47
N ASP A 157 3.14 -2.58 25.43
CA ASP A 157 3.63 -3.96 25.51
C ASP A 157 5.12 -4.02 25.89
N GLY A 158 5.92 -3.11 25.36
CA GLY A 158 7.33 -2.97 25.72
C GLY A 158 7.56 -2.61 27.19
N ALA A 159 6.78 -1.70 27.74
CA ALA A 159 6.81 -1.35 29.15
C ALA A 159 6.42 -2.53 30.05
N HIS A 160 5.50 -3.37 29.59
CA HIS A 160 5.05 -4.57 30.30
C HIS A 160 6.10 -5.69 30.31
N LEU A 161 6.90 -5.78 29.25
CA LEU A 161 7.96 -6.78 29.10
C LEU A 161 9.24 -6.40 29.85
N SER A 162 9.46 -5.12 30.15
CA SER A 162 10.65 -4.62 30.83
C SER A 162 10.52 -4.53 32.36
N SER A 163 9.39 -4.91 32.88
CA SER A 163 9.19 -5.00 34.35
C SER A 163 9.39 -6.48 34.86
#